data_d6c773cafcad0e36876122d9ab5d407a
#
_entry.id   d6c773cafcad0e36876122d9ab5d407a
#
_cell.length_a   1.000
_cell.length_b   1.000
_cell.length_c   1.000
_cell.angle_alpha   90.00
_cell.angle_beta   90.00
_cell.angle_gamma   90.00
#
_symmetry.space_group_name_H-M   'P 1'
#
loop_
_entity.id
_entity.type
_entity.pdbx_description
1 polymer ?
#
loop_
_entity_poly.entity_id
_entity_poly.type
_entity_poly.pdbx_seq_one_letter_code
_entity_poly.pdbx_strand_id
1 'polypeptide(L)'
;MSCFDSNGIVVTIRRFIVKTNLVLKKIRSREQTIGCFLGLGSPNVAELLAHSGFDWLVVETEHNGLDSAEIEHMLTSINVTETIPIVRVPSSDKVYTQRALDMGAMGVVVPMVKSAEEVRSIVQQTKYPPYGTRSWGPLRASQYTIDNDDYFENANDNIIVGIILETVDALNDLENIISVPGLNVIVVGPWDLALSLGLDPRKLPLPEIDEIVERVVHMTSATQVAVGSGSATPDGLKILKNMGVKFLSYGPDYALLVNSAKIGLDVFSKL
;
A
#
# COMPACT_ATOMS: atom_id res chain seq x y z
N MET A 1 31.34 -7.56 -9.31
CA MET A 1 32.77 -7.77 -9.02
C MET A 1 33.08 -9.23 -9.32
N SER A 2 33.96 -9.52 -10.26
CA SER A 2 34.33 -10.90 -10.60
C SER A 2 35.53 -11.27 -9.76
N CYS A 3 35.39 -12.23 -8.86
CA CYS A 3 36.51 -12.82 -8.15
C CYS A 3 36.86 -14.17 -8.79
N PHE A 4 38.14 -14.45 -8.99
CA PHE A 4 38.60 -15.77 -9.41
C PHE A 4 38.83 -16.62 -8.15
N ASP A 5 38.33 -17.85 -8.13
CA ASP A 5 38.69 -18.79 -7.11
C ASP A 5 40.12 -19.39 -7.39
N SER A 6 40.61 -20.18 -6.48
CA SER A 6 41.93 -20.84 -6.59
C SER A 6 42.05 -21.79 -7.80
N ASN A 7 40.97 -22.07 -8.50
CA ASN A 7 40.87 -22.94 -9.68
C ASN A 7 40.61 -22.17 -10.98
N GLY A 8 40.62 -20.82 -10.95
CA GLY A 8 40.39 -20.01 -12.11
C GLY A 8 38.93 -19.91 -12.59
N ILE A 9 37.99 -20.36 -11.77
CA ILE A 9 36.55 -20.31 -12.07
C ILE A 9 36.09 -18.87 -11.79
N VAL A 10 35.47 -18.23 -12.80
CA VAL A 10 34.86 -16.92 -12.62
C VAL A 10 33.57 -17.09 -11.79
N VAL A 11 33.65 -16.78 -10.50
CA VAL A 11 32.46 -16.67 -9.64
C VAL A 11 31.89 -15.27 -9.85
N THR A 12 30.86 -15.19 -10.69
CA THR A 12 30.06 -13.97 -10.78
C THR A 12 29.12 -13.93 -9.58
N ILE A 13 29.52 -13.24 -8.52
CA ILE A 13 28.61 -12.91 -7.43
C ILE A 13 27.55 -11.99 -8.06
N ARG A 14 26.36 -12.51 -8.30
CA ARG A 14 25.21 -11.66 -8.64
C ARG A 14 24.98 -10.79 -7.41
N ARG A 15 25.28 -9.51 -7.52
CA ARG A 15 24.84 -8.51 -6.53
C ARG A 15 23.32 -8.52 -6.58
N PHE A 16 22.68 -8.97 -5.53
CA PHE A 16 21.24 -8.83 -5.38
C PHE A 16 20.99 -7.32 -5.22
N ILE A 17 20.35 -6.72 -6.20
CA ILE A 17 19.96 -5.32 -6.13
C ILE A 17 18.66 -5.27 -5.33
N VAL A 18 18.59 -4.42 -4.31
CA VAL A 18 17.35 -4.16 -3.58
C VAL A 18 16.25 -3.78 -4.58
N LYS A 19 15.10 -4.45 -4.48
CA LYS A 19 13.96 -4.23 -5.37
C LYS A 19 13.57 -2.76 -5.39
N THR A 20 13.52 -2.17 -6.56
CA THR A 20 13.08 -0.79 -6.74
C THR A 20 11.56 -0.69 -6.63
N ASN A 21 11.06 0.31 -5.90
CA ASN A 21 9.63 0.58 -5.78
C ASN A 21 9.09 1.26 -7.05
N LEU A 22 8.57 0.45 -7.98
CA LEU A 22 8.04 0.94 -9.25
C LEU A 22 6.76 1.77 -9.07
N VAL A 23 5.95 1.47 -8.04
CA VAL A 23 4.75 2.24 -7.71
C VAL A 23 5.12 3.65 -7.28
N LEU A 24 6.15 3.80 -6.45
CA LEU A 24 6.64 5.11 -6.02
C LEU A 24 7.18 5.93 -7.19
N LYS A 25 7.84 5.28 -8.16
CA LYS A 25 8.24 5.94 -9.41
C LYS A 25 7.03 6.44 -10.20
N LYS A 26 6.00 5.61 -10.39
CA LYS A 26 4.76 5.99 -11.07
C LYS A 26 4.06 7.14 -10.36
N ILE A 27 3.95 7.11 -9.03
CA ILE A 27 3.37 8.20 -8.22
C ILE A 27 4.13 9.52 -8.48
N ARG A 28 5.46 9.51 -8.43
CA ARG A 28 6.30 10.69 -8.70
C ARG A 28 6.14 11.22 -10.13
N SER A 29 5.87 10.34 -11.10
CA SER A 29 5.54 10.69 -12.48
C SER A 29 4.07 11.02 -12.70
N ARG A 30 3.24 11.05 -11.63
CA ARG A 30 1.79 11.27 -11.66
C ARG A 30 1.01 10.27 -12.51
N GLU A 31 1.56 9.09 -12.71
CA GLU A 31 0.90 7.98 -13.37
C GLU A 31 -0.10 7.29 -12.44
N GLN A 32 -1.11 6.64 -13.04
CA GLN A 32 -2.06 5.83 -12.30
C GLN A 32 -1.49 4.44 -12.04
N THR A 33 -1.81 3.89 -10.88
CA THR A 33 -1.44 2.53 -10.47
C THR A 33 -2.69 1.78 -10.03
N ILE A 34 -2.67 0.46 -10.18
CA ILE A 34 -3.77 -0.42 -9.78
C ILE A 34 -3.27 -1.51 -8.85
N GLY A 35 -4.03 -1.78 -7.79
CA GLY A 35 -3.73 -2.83 -6.84
C GLY A 35 -4.98 -3.39 -6.17
N CYS A 36 -4.76 -4.21 -5.14
CA CYS A 36 -5.82 -4.89 -4.41
C CYS A 36 -5.46 -4.99 -2.92
N PHE A 37 -6.48 -4.95 -2.05
CA PHE A 37 -6.34 -5.28 -0.63
C PHE A 37 -6.56 -6.78 -0.43
N LEU A 38 -5.66 -7.43 0.31
CA LEU A 38 -5.67 -8.87 0.58
C LEU A 38 -6.28 -9.14 1.96
N GLY A 39 -7.58 -9.36 2.01
CA GLY A 39 -8.34 -9.61 3.24
C GLY A 39 -8.44 -11.09 3.61
N LEU A 40 -8.15 -12.03 2.68
CA LEU A 40 -8.28 -13.47 2.93
C LEU A 40 -7.10 -14.08 3.70
N GLY A 41 -6.00 -13.36 3.87
CA GLY A 41 -4.85 -13.86 4.61
C GLY A 41 -4.17 -15.10 4.00
N SER A 42 -4.24 -15.27 2.70
CA SER A 42 -3.71 -16.45 2.01
C SER A 42 -2.47 -16.13 1.17
N PRO A 43 -1.30 -16.72 1.48
CA PRO A 43 -0.10 -16.58 0.65
C PRO A 43 -0.32 -17.01 -0.81
N ASN A 44 -1.14 -18.04 -1.05
CA ASN A 44 -1.45 -18.51 -2.41
C ASN A 44 -2.28 -17.49 -3.19
N VAL A 45 -3.23 -16.82 -2.53
CA VAL A 45 -4.01 -15.73 -3.15
C VAL A 45 -3.12 -14.52 -3.43
N ALA A 46 -2.21 -14.20 -2.50
CA ALA A 46 -1.24 -13.13 -2.67
C ALA A 46 -0.34 -13.37 -3.89
N GLU A 47 0.21 -14.59 -4.04
CA GLU A 47 1.03 -14.98 -5.19
C GLU A 47 0.25 -14.93 -6.50
N LEU A 48 -0.98 -15.51 -6.53
CA LEU A 48 -1.84 -15.50 -7.71
C LEU A 48 -2.13 -14.07 -8.18
N LEU A 49 -2.52 -13.18 -7.27
CA LEU A 49 -2.81 -11.79 -7.62
C LEU A 49 -1.55 -11.00 -7.99
N ALA A 50 -0.41 -11.30 -7.39
CA ALA A 50 0.86 -10.70 -7.79
C ALA A 50 1.23 -11.06 -9.24
N HIS A 51 1.00 -12.31 -9.65
CA HIS A 51 1.19 -12.76 -11.05
C HIS A 51 0.12 -12.23 -12.01
N SER A 52 -1.03 -11.76 -11.51
CA SER A 52 -2.12 -11.24 -12.35
C SER A 52 -1.86 -9.84 -12.92
N GLY A 53 -0.76 -9.18 -12.52
CA GLY A 53 -0.32 -7.91 -13.10
C GLY A 53 -0.75 -6.66 -12.32
N PHE A 54 -1.14 -6.78 -11.06
CA PHE A 54 -1.32 -5.63 -10.18
C PHE A 54 0.03 -4.93 -9.90
N ASP A 55 0.02 -3.60 -9.89
CA ASP A 55 1.21 -2.79 -9.53
C ASP A 55 1.60 -2.98 -8.06
N TRP A 56 0.58 -3.13 -7.19
CA TRP A 56 0.78 -3.26 -5.76
C TRP A 56 -0.32 -4.14 -5.13
N LEU A 57 0.02 -4.75 -3.99
CA LEU A 57 -0.91 -5.49 -3.14
C LEU A 57 -0.73 -5.04 -1.69
N VAL A 58 -1.84 -4.74 -1.02
CA VAL A 58 -1.86 -4.36 0.40
C VAL A 58 -2.28 -5.56 1.23
N VAL A 59 -1.38 -6.07 2.05
CA VAL A 59 -1.70 -7.06 3.08
C VAL A 59 -2.49 -6.35 4.17
N GLU A 60 -3.72 -6.80 4.38
CA GLU A 60 -4.64 -6.26 5.36
C GLU A 60 -4.34 -6.81 6.74
N THR A 61 -4.07 -5.96 7.72
CA THR A 61 -3.80 -6.40 9.09
C THR A 61 -4.56 -5.64 10.17
N GLU A 62 -5.45 -4.75 9.76
CA GLU A 62 -6.33 -4.01 10.68
C GLU A 62 -7.58 -4.81 11.04
N HIS A 63 -8.27 -5.40 10.04
CA HIS A 63 -9.57 -6.05 10.21
C HIS A 63 -9.52 -7.58 10.09
N ASN A 64 -8.34 -8.17 10.12
CA ASN A 64 -8.16 -9.61 10.15
C ASN A 64 -7.20 -10.05 11.27
N GLY A 65 -7.17 -11.35 11.56
CA GLY A 65 -6.40 -11.92 12.65
C GLY A 65 -5.01 -12.42 12.26
N LEU A 66 -4.37 -11.86 11.24
CA LEU A 66 -3.06 -12.33 10.77
C LEU A 66 -1.98 -12.10 11.82
N ASP A 67 -1.21 -13.14 12.08
CA ASP A 67 0.01 -13.03 12.87
C ASP A 67 1.23 -12.59 12.03
N SER A 68 2.35 -12.33 12.70
CA SER A 68 3.56 -11.86 12.00
C SER A 68 4.15 -12.88 11.01
N ALA A 69 3.98 -14.17 11.25
CA ALA A 69 4.48 -15.21 10.34
C ALA A 69 3.62 -15.28 9.06
N GLU A 70 2.32 -15.17 9.22
CA GLU A 70 1.38 -15.13 8.09
C GLU A 70 1.62 -13.89 7.21
N ILE A 71 1.81 -12.72 7.83
CA ILE A 71 2.16 -11.48 7.12
C ILE A 71 3.47 -11.67 6.34
N GLU A 72 4.51 -12.23 6.96
CA GLU A 72 5.81 -12.46 6.31
C GLU A 72 5.68 -13.43 5.14
N HIS A 73 4.89 -14.49 5.27
CA HIS A 73 4.62 -15.43 4.18
C HIS A 73 3.92 -14.77 3.00
N MET A 74 2.91 -13.91 3.26
CA MET A 74 2.23 -13.16 2.19
C MET A 74 3.19 -12.18 1.49
N LEU A 75 3.99 -11.43 2.25
CA LEU A 75 5.00 -10.54 1.68
C LEU A 75 6.03 -11.30 0.84
N THR A 76 6.41 -12.52 1.28
CA THR A 76 7.29 -13.39 0.53
C THR A 76 6.68 -13.81 -0.80
N SER A 77 5.42 -14.22 -0.80
CA SER A 77 4.68 -14.63 -1.99
C SER A 77 4.53 -13.48 -3.01
N ILE A 78 4.30 -12.25 -2.56
CA ILE A 78 4.23 -11.10 -3.45
C ILE A 78 5.62 -10.77 -4.05
N ASN A 79 6.67 -10.89 -3.24
CA ASN A 79 8.02 -10.50 -3.64
C ASN A 79 8.68 -11.38 -4.73
N VAL A 80 8.05 -12.50 -5.12
CA VAL A 80 8.52 -13.30 -6.27
C VAL A 80 8.23 -12.63 -7.62
N THR A 81 7.45 -11.54 -7.63
CA THR A 81 7.09 -10.76 -8.81
C THR A 81 7.57 -9.30 -8.69
N GLU A 82 7.25 -8.47 -9.69
CA GLU A 82 7.51 -7.02 -9.65
C GLU A 82 6.44 -6.25 -8.85
N THR A 83 5.35 -6.88 -8.45
CA THR A 83 4.29 -6.27 -7.63
C THR A 83 4.82 -5.76 -6.30
N ILE A 84 4.46 -4.55 -5.91
CA ILE A 84 4.97 -3.91 -4.69
C ILE A 84 4.14 -4.35 -3.47
N PRO A 85 4.75 -5.01 -2.48
CA PRO A 85 4.08 -5.40 -1.24
C PRO A 85 3.95 -4.21 -0.30
N ILE A 86 2.73 -3.94 0.13
CA ILE A 86 2.38 -2.90 1.10
C ILE A 86 1.62 -3.55 2.25
N VAL A 87 1.69 -3.00 3.45
CA VAL A 87 0.90 -3.47 4.60
C VAL A 87 -0.01 -2.35 5.09
N ARG A 88 -1.32 -2.61 5.23
CA ARG A 88 -2.17 -1.78 6.06
C ARG A 88 -1.98 -2.24 7.50
N VAL A 89 -1.34 -1.39 8.29
CA VAL A 89 -1.05 -1.67 9.71
C VAL A 89 -2.29 -1.45 10.58
N PRO A 90 -2.39 -2.10 11.77
CA PRO A 90 -3.56 -1.96 12.62
C PRO A 90 -3.76 -0.57 13.22
N SER A 91 -2.70 0.21 13.38
CA SER A 91 -2.73 1.57 13.94
C SER A 91 -1.44 2.33 13.64
N SER A 92 -1.36 3.60 14.05
CA SER A 92 -0.16 4.44 13.96
C SER A 92 0.97 4.07 14.93
N ASP A 93 0.83 3.00 15.73
CA ASP A 93 1.89 2.54 16.63
C ASP A 93 3.13 2.11 15.84
N LYS A 94 4.27 2.67 16.25
CA LYS A 94 5.58 2.45 15.63
C LYS A 94 5.94 0.96 15.48
N VAL A 95 5.53 0.11 16.41
CA VAL A 95 5.85 -1.33 16.39
C VAL A 95 5.31 -2.02 15.14
N TYR A 96 4.09 -1.70 14.73
CA TYR A 96 3.48 -2.29 13.53
C TYR A 96 4.17 -1.82 12.25
N THR A 97 4.41 -0.51 12.15
CA THR A 97 5.12 0.08 11.01
C THR A 97 6.52 -0.52 10.85
N GLN A 98 7.30 -0.61 11.94
CA GLN A 98 8.64 -1.18 11.91
C GLN A 98 8.62 -2.65 11.51
N ARG A 99 7.77 -3.47 12.14
CA ARG A 99 7.67 -4.90 11.81
C ARG A 99 7.32 -5.12 10.35
N ALA A 100 6.33 -4.42 9.82
CA ALA A 100 5.94 -4.53 8.42
C ALA A 100 7.13 -4.26 7.49
N LEU A 101 7.87 -3.19 7.72
CA LEU A 101 9.02 -2.80 6.90
C LEU A 101 10.20 -3.78 7.06
N ASP A 102 10.44 -4.30 8.26
CA ASP A 102 11.55 -5.25 8.52
C ASP A 102 11.26 -6.63 7.91
N MET A 103 9.99 -7.04 7.84
CA MET A 103 9.52 -8.23 7.12
C MET A 103 9.55 -8.08 5.59
N GLY A 104 9.88 -6.91 5.06
CA GLY A 104 10.07 -6.68 3.62
C GLY A 104 8.91 -6.03 2.90
N ALA A 105 7.98 -5.39 3.60
CA ALA A 105 7.03 -4.49 2.97
C ALA A 105 7.78 -3.28 2.36
N MET A 106 7.36 -2.85 1.19
CA MET A 106 7.88 -1.67 0.50
C MET A 106 6.97 -0.45 0.66
N GLY A 107 6.04 -0.53 1.58
CA GLY A 107 5.17 0.55 1.99
C GLY A 107 4.27 0.16 3.14
N VAL A 108 3.73 1.18 3.80
CA VAL A 108 2.71 1.05 4.83
C VAL A 108 1.56 2.00 4.54
N VAL A 109 0.35 1.57 4.89
CA VAL A 109 -0.87 2.40 4.90
C VAL A 109 -1.41 2.40 6.33
N VAL A 110 -1.53 3.59 6.91
CA VAL A 110 -1.93 3.75 8.32
C VAL A 110 -3.36 4.25 8.40
N PRO A 111 -4.26 3.51 9.07
CA PRO A 111 -5.67 3.87 9.21
C PRO A 111 -5.91 4.89 10.32
N MET A 112 -7.14 5.42 10.38
CA MET A 112 -7.71 6.21 11.48
C MET A 112 -6.90 7.46 11.88
N VAL A 113 -6.12 8.00 10.96
CA VAL A 113 -5.31 9.21 11.18
C VAL A 113 -6.22 10.42 11.42
N LYS A 114 -5.80 11.35 12.29
CA LYS A 114 -6.59 12.51 12.70
C LYS A 114 -5.95 13.86 12.39
N SER A 115 -4.61 13.93 12.26
CA SER A 115 -3.92 15.21 12.12
C SER A 115 -2.60 15.11 11.33
N ALA A 116 -2.13 16.24 10.84
CA ALA A 116 -0.83 16.38 10.20
C ALA A 116 0.34 16.06 11.16
N GLU A 117 0.18 16.30 12.47
CA GLU A 117 1.20 15.94 13.46
C GLU A 117 1.37 14.43 13.54
N GLU A 118 0.25 13.69 13.58
CA GLU A 118 0.28 12.23 13.55
C GLU A 118 0.92 11.71 12.24
N VAL A 119 0.58 12.31 11.09
CA VAL A 119 1.19 11.96 9.79
C VAL A 119 2.70 12.21 9.79
N ARG A 120 3.17 13.32 10.35
CA ARG A 120 4.63 13.58 10.50
C ARG A 120 5.31 12.49 11.34
N SER A 121 4.67 12.09 12.45
CA SER A 121 5.17 11.00 13.30
C SER A 121 5.26 9.70 12.52
N ILE A 122 4.22 9.35 11.74
CA ILE A 122 4.20 8.16 10.89
C ILE A 122 5.35 8.19 9.87
N VAL A 123 5.54 9.30 9.17
CA VAL A 123 6.65 9.45 8.22
C VAL A 123 8.01 9.26 8.91
N GLN A 124 8.22 9.87 10.07
CA GLN A 124 9.47 9.73 10.83
C GLN A 124 9.74 8.28 11.26
N GLN A 125 8.71 7.52 11.62
CA GLN A 125 8.83 6.11 12.00
C GLN A 125 9.27 5.21 10.85
N THR A 126 9.02 5.60 9.60
CA THR A 126 9.36 4.82 8.40
C THR A 126 10.75 5.10 7.86
N LYS A 127 11.40 6.18 8.27
CA LYS A 127 12.67 6.65 7.73
C LYS A 127 13.82 6.45 8.72
N TYR A 128 14.99 6.06 8.21
CA TYR A 128 16.24 6.05 8.98
C TYR A 128 16.78 7.47 9.17
N PRO A 129 17.60 7.71 10.22
CA PRO A 129 18.30 8.99 10.37
C PRO A 129 19.09 9.39 9.11
N PRO A 130 19.21 10.70 8.79
CA PRO A 130 18.73 11.86 9.57
C PRO A 130 17.25 12.22 9.29
N TYR A 131 16.54 11.51 8.42
CA TYR A 131 15.18 11.84 7.97
C TYR A 131 14.08 11.32 8.89
N GLY A 132 14.42 10.43 9.81
CA GLY A 132 13.46 9.83 10.73
C GLY A 132 14.10 9.13 11.91
N THR A 133 13.28 8.28 12.56
CA THR A 133 13.60 7.60 13.83
C THR A 133 13.42 6.09 13.75
N ARG A 134 13.37 5.51 12.53
CA ARG A 134 13.28 4.06 12.35
C ARG A 134 14.50 3.39 12.96
N SER A 135 14.29 2.35 13.76
CA SER A 135 15.39 1.53 14.29
C SER A 135 15.89 0.54 13.24
N TRP A 136 17.16 0.14 13.37
CA TRP A 136 17.78 -0.83 12.48
C TRP A 136 17.38 -2.26 12.86
N GLY A 137 16.75 -2.97 11.94
CA GLY A 137 16.33 -4.37 12.10
C GLY A 137 15.84 -5.01 10.79
N PRO A 138 16.34 -4.59 9.61
CA PRO A 138 15.76 -4.99 8.32
C PRO A 138 16.20 -6.39 7.89
N LEU A 139 15.95 -7.42 8.72
CA LEU A 139 16.46 -8.75 8.46
C LEU A 139 16.10 -9.24 7.05
N ARG A 140 14.79 -9.39 6.77
CA ARG A 140 14.33 -9.84 5.46
C ARG A 140 14.40 -8.75 4.40
N ALA A 141 14.10 -7.52 4.77
CA ALA A 141 14.12 -6.38 3.85
C ALA A 141 15.51 -6.10 3.25
N SER A 142 16.60 -6.43 3.99
CA SER A 142 17.98 -6.37 3.51
C SER A 142 18.53 -7.72 3.03
N GLN A 143 17.63 -8.66 2.68
CA GLN A 143 17.99 -10.01 2.26
C GLN A 143 18.89 -10.73 3.26
N TYR A 144 18.48 -10.71 4.53
CA TYR A 144 19.20 -11.36 5.65
C TYR A 144 20.63 -10.83 5.79
N THR A 145 20.80 -9.53 5.67
CA THR A 145 22.08 -8.78 5.77
C THR A 145 23.02 -8.89 4.57
N ILE A 146 22.64 -9.60 3.53
CA ILE A 146 23.49 -9.75 2.32
C ILE A 146 23.67 -8.40 1.61
N ASP A 147 22.63 -7.58 1.59
CA ASP A 147 22.60 -6.29 0.90
C ASP A 147 22.37 -5.10 1.85
N ASN A 148 22.97 -5.12 3.05
CA ASN A 148 22.79 -4.07 4.05
C ASN A 148 23.14 -2.67 3.54
N ASP A 149 24.24 -2.53 2.83
CA ASP A 149 24.73 -1.22 2.36
C ASP A 149 23.77 -0.63 1.31
N ASP A 150 23.42 -1.43 0.29
CA ASP A 150 22.47 -1.01 -0.76
C ASP A 150 21.08 -0.74 -0.18
N TYR A 151 20.62 -1.57 0.77
CA TYR A 151 19.36 -1.36 1.46
C TYR A 151 19.37 -0.05 2.27
N PHE A 152 20.41 0.20 3.07
CA PHE A 152 20.48 1.40 3.91
C PHE A 152 20.52 2.69 3.08
N GLU A 153 21.28 2.69 2.00
CA GLU A 153 21.41 3.85 1.10
C GLU A 153 20.09 4.19 0.40
N ASN A 154 19.27 3.19 0.09
CA ASN A 154 18.07 3.37 -0.73
C ASN A 154 16.75 3.30 0.06
N ALA A 155 16.71 2.75 1.28
CA ALA A 155 15.48 2.48 2.02
C ALA A 155 14.58 3.71 2.20
N ASN A 156 15.17 4.86 2.53
CA ASN A 156 14.40 6.08 2.76
C ASN A 156 13.63 6.57 1.53
N ASP A 157 14.17 6.34 0.33
CA ASP A 157 13.58 6.79 -0.93
C ASP A 157 12.72 5.71 -1.62
N ASN A 158 12.72 4.50 -1.07
CA ASN A 158 12.12 3.32 -1.70
C ASN A 158 10.86 2.79 -0.95
N ILE A 159 10.43 3.47 0.11
CA ILE A 159 9.27 3.09 0.93
C ILE A 159 8.11 4.06 0.68
N ILE A 160 6.93 3.50 0.35
CA ILE A 160 5.66 4.24 0.29
C ILE A 160 5.14 4.45 1.71
N VAL A 161 4.82 5.71 2.04
CA VAL A 161 4.08 6.08 3.25
C VAL A 161 2.69 6.55 2.83
N GLY A 162 1.68 5.78 3.18
CA GLY A 162 0.28 6.09 2.95
C GLY A 162 -0.50 6.22 4.25
N ILE A 163 -1.59 6.96 4.18
CA ILE A 163 -2.60 7.06 5.25
C ILE A 163 -3.99 6.80 4.69
N ILE A 164 -4.95 6.46 5.57
CA ILE A 164 -6.37 6.43 5.19
C ILE A 164 -7.05 7.67 5.75
N LEU A 165 -7.66 8.46 4.86
CA LEU A 165 -8.50 9.61 5.18
C LEU A 165 -9.92 9.10 5.40
N GLU A 166 -10.29 8.90 6.67
CA GLU A 166 -11.54 8.25 7.05
C GLU A 166 -12.14 8.81 8.34
N THR A 167 -11.57 9.92 8.86
CA THR A 167 -12.06 10.65 10.03
C THR A 167 -12.40 12.09 9.67
N VAL A 168 -13.40 12.67 10.32
CA VAL A 168 -13.74 14.10 10.17
C VAL A 168 -12.57 14.96 10.64
N ASP A 169 -11.82 14.54 11.66
CA ASP A 169 -10.67 15.29 12.17
C ASP A 169 -9.59 15.43 11.07
N ALA A 170 -9.24 14.32 10.39
CA ALA A 170 -8.28 14.35 9.27
C ALA A 170 -8.81 15.16 8.08
N LEU A 171 -10.11 15.09 7.80
CA LEU A 171 -10.74 15.88 6.74
C LEU A 171 -10.67 17.40 7.02
N ASN A 172 -10.79 17.79 8.28
CA ASN A 172 -10.65 19.19 8.71
C ASN A 172 -9.19 19.67 8.67
N ASP A 173 -8.22 18.78 8.86
CA ASP A 173 -6.77 19.08 8.82
C ASP A 173 -6.11 18.73 7.48
N LEU A 174 -6.90 18.46 6.43
CA LEU A 174 -6.44 17.92 5.15
C LEU A 174 -5.34 18.75 4.47
N GLU A 175 -5.45 20.08 4.51
CA GLU A 175 -4.44 20.99 3.94
C GLU A 175 -3.06 20.80 4.56
N ASN A 176 -3.03 20.70 5.88
CA ASN A 176 -1.80 20.46 6.63
C ASN A 176 -1.28 19.05 6.40
N ILE A 177 -2.17 18.05 6.31
CA ILE A 177 -1.82 16.66 6.02
C ILE A 177 -1.14 16.54 4.65
N ILE A 178 -1.72 17.13 3.61
CA ILE A 178 -1.16 17.12 2.24
C ILE A 178 0.25 17.75 2.21
N SER A 179 0.50 18.71 3.08
CA SER A 179 1.77 19.44 3.15
C SER A 179 2.87 18.68 3.91
N VAL A 180 2.61 17.50 4.47
CA VAL A 180 3.60 16.73 5.24
C VAL A 180 4.65 16.14 4.29
N PRO A 181 5.94 16.51 4.43
CA PRO A 181 7.01 15.95 3.61
C PRO A 181 7.15 14.44 3.83
N GLY A 182 7.24 13.68 2.73
CA GLY A 182 7.42 12.22 2.80
C GLY A 182 6.12 11.41 2.81
N LEU A 183 4.95 12.04 2.92
CA LEU A 183 3.67 11.41 2.62
C LEU A 183 3.56 11.17 1.11
N ASN A 184 3.19 9.94 0.70
CA ASN A 184 3.11 9.57 -0.71
C ASN A 184 1.67 9.31 -1.17
N VAL A 185 0.81 8.76 -0.30
CA VAL A 185 -0.55 8.35 -0.65
C VAL A 185 -1.54 8.75 0.43
N ILE A 186 -2.67 9.32 0.02
CA ILE A 186 -3.87 9.50 0.84
C ILE A 186 -4.96 8.62 0.25
N VAL A 187 -5.31 7.54 0.92
CA VAL A 187 -6.44 6.67 0.53
C VAL A 187 -7.71 7.21 1.17
N VAL A 188 -8.72 7.57 0.40
CA VAL A 188 -10.03 7.89 0.95
C VAL A 188 -10.75 6.58 1.26
N GLY A 189 -11.00 6.32 2.55
CA GLY A 189 -11.68 5.14 3.07
C GLY A 189 -13.20 5.38 3.14
N PRO A 190 -14.02 4.95 2.16
CA PRO A 190 -15.41 5.40 2.05
C PRO A 190 -16.31 4.90 3.19
N TRP A 191 -16.03 3.72 3.77
CA TRP A 191 -16.88 3.11 4.79
C TRP A 191 -16.78 3.84 6.13
N ASP A 192 -15.58 3.99 6.65
CA ASP A 192 -15.33 4.64 7.93
C ASP A 192 -15.50 6.16 7.83
N LEU A 193 -15.19 6.75 6.67
CA LEU A 193 -15.48 8.17 6.43
C LEU A 193 -16.99 8.44 6.48
N ALA A 194 -17.81 7.58 5.86
CA ALA A 194 -19.28 7.71 5.95
C ALA A 194 -19.77 7.62 7.41
N LEU A 195 -19.26 6.63 8.17
CA LEU A 195 -19.56 6.51 9.60
C LEU A 195 -19.15 7.76 10.39
N SER A 196 -17.95 8.26 10.15
CA SER A 196 -17.41 9.47 10.80
C SER A 196 -18.23 10.73 10.50
N LEU A 197 -18.85 10.78 9.31
CA LEU A 197 -19.76 11.85 8.89
C LEU A 197 -21.21 11.65 9.37
N GLY A 198 -21.53 10.53 10.06
CA GLY A 198 -22.88 10.20 10.48
C GLY A 198 -23.79 9.69 9.34
N LEU A 199 -23.19 9.27 8.22
CA LEU A 199 -23.88 8.70 7.06
C LEU A 199 -23.99 7.16 7.20
N ASP A 200 -24.92 6.56 6.48
CA ASP A 200 -25.11 5.10 6.44
C ASP A 200 -24.21 4.47 5.36
N PRO A 201 -23.11 3.77 5.73
CA PRO A 201 -22.15 3.22 4.77
C PRO A 201 -22.75 2.11 3.90
N ARG A 202 -23.89 1.49 4.32
CA ARG A 202 -24.58 0.47 3.52
C ARG A 202 -25.20 1.04 2.24
N LYS A 203 -25.30 2.39 2.14
CA LYS A 203 -25.84 3.10 0.98
C LYS A 203 -24.76 3.54 -0.02
N LEU A 204 -23.50 3.15 0.20
CA LEU A 204 -22.43 3.44 -0.75
C LEU A 204 -22.75 2.85 -2.15
N PRO A 205 -22.41 3.59 -3.24
CA PRO A 205 -21.71 4.89 -3.27
C PRO A 205 -22.60 6.05 -2.81
N LEU A 206 -22.01 7.02 -2.13
CA LEU A 206 -22.66 8.21 -1.62
C LEU A 206 -22.07 9.47 -2.29
N PRO A 207 -22.91 10.40 -2.81
CA PRO A 207 -22.42 11.62 -3.45
C PRO A 207 -21.47 12.43 -2.56
N GLU A 208 -21.73 12.48 -1.26
CA GLU A 208 -20.90 13.20 -0.29
C GLU A 208 -19.47 12.62 -0.22
N ILE A 209 -19.32 11.33 -0.38
CA ILE A 209 -18.01 10.67 -0.42
C ILE A 209 -17.32 10.95 -1.75
N ASP A 210 -18.04 10.89 -2.86
CA ASP A 210 -17.50 11.21 -4.19
C ASP A 210 -17.01 12.67 -4.26
N GLU A 211 -17.75 13.61 -3.70
CA GLU A 211 -17.34 15.03 -3.58
C GLU A 211 -16.06 15.18 -2.76
N ILE A 212 -15.89 14.39 -1.69
CA ILE A 212 -14.66 14.41 -0.90
C ILE A 212 -13.49 13.84 -1.73
N VAL A 213 -13.69 12.75 -2.47
CA VAL A 213 -12.65 12.20 -3.36
C VAL A 213 -12.21 13.26 -4.39
N GLU A 214 -13.15 13.92 -5.06
CA GLU A 214 -12.86 14.98 -6.02
C GLU A 214 -12.11 16.15 -5.38
N ARG A 215 -12.53 16.58 -4.19
CA ARG A 215 -11.85 17.62 -3.42
C ARG A 215 -10.41 17.25 -3.11
N VAL A 216 -10.15 16.02 -2.62
CA VAL A 216 -8.79 15.57 -2.30
C VAL A 216 -7.94 15.49 -3.56
N VAL A 217 -8.48 14.98 -4.69
CA VAL A 217 -7.80 14.96 -5.99
C VAL A 217 -7.44 16.38 -6.44
N HIS A 218 -8.35 17.32 -6.31
CA HIS A 218 -8.09 18.73 -6.67
C HIS A 218 -6.97 19.33 -5.81
N MET A 219 -7.04 19.18 -4.49
CA MET A 219 -6.07 19.72 -3.54
C MET A 219 -4.66 19.14 -3.71
N THR A 220 -4.56 17.87 -4.10
CA THR A 220 -3.26 17.18 -4.31
C THR A 220 -2.70 17.40 -5.71
N SER A 221 -3.44 18.00 -6.64
CA SER A 221 -3.08 18.08 -8.07
C SER A 221 -1.72 18.73 -8.35
N ALA A 222 -1.26 19.66 -7.51
CA ALA A 222 0.04 20.32 -7.61
C ALA A 222 1.14 19.68 -6.73
N THR A 223 0.83 18.60 -6.00
CA THR A 223 1.75 17.95 -5.06
C THR A 223 2.29 16.63 -5.59
N GLN A 224 3.15 15.96 -4.80
CA GLN A 224 3.63 14.60 -5.05
C GLN A 224 2.78 13.53 -4.33
N VAL A 225 1.70 13.92 -3.66
CA VAL A 225 0.80 13.00 -2.95
C VAL A 225 -0.22 12.44 -3.93
N ALA A 226 -0.28 11.12 -4.04
CA ALA A 226 -1.29 10.43 -4.83
C ALA A 226 -2.57 10.22 -4.02
N VAL A 227 -3.72 10.42 -4.65
CA VAL A 227 -5.00 10.05 -4.04
C VAL A 227 -5.33 8.61 -4.38
N GLY A 228 -5.70 7.85 -3.35
CA GLY A 228 -6.18 6.48 -3.45
C GLY A 228 -7.68 6.40 -3.15
N SER A 229 -8.36 5.50 -3.82
CA SER A 229 -9.69 5.00 -3.48
C SER A 229 -9.94 3.69 -4.23
N GLY A 230 -11.04 2.99 -3.92
CA GLY A 230 -11.28 1.67 -4.48
C GLY A 230 -12.73 1.37 -4.82
N SER A 231 -12.90 0.40 -5.71
CA SER A 231 -14.19 -0.18 -6.06
C SER A 231 -14.06 -1.68 -6.33
N ALA A 232 -15.08 -2.43 -5.97
CA ALA A 232 -15.17 -3.86 -6.28
C ALA A 232 -15.85 -4.12 -7.66
N THR A 233 -16.20 -3.07 -8.40
CA THR A 233 -16.85 -3.18 -9.71
C THR A 233 -16.03 -2.48 -10.80
N PRO A 234 -16.03 -2.98 -12.05
CA PRO A 234 -15.34 -2.33 -13.15
C PRO A 234 -15.85 -0.90 -13.43
N ASP A 235 -17.16 -0.67 -13.30
CA ASP A 235 -17.72 0.66 -13.53
C ASP A 235 -17.30 1.67 -12.46
N GLY A 236 -17.32 1.27 -11.18
CA GLY A 236 -16.83 2.12 -10.11
C GLY A 236 -15.33 2.43 -10.24
N LEU A 237 -14.52 1.44 -10.67
CA LEU A 237 -13.11 1.67 -10.96
C LEU A 237 -12.92 2.69 -12.10
N LYS A 238 -13.74 2.60 -13.17
CA LYS A 238 -13.72 3.56 -14.27
C LYS A 238 -14.08 4.98 -13.81
N ILE A 239 -15.07 5.12 -12.93
CA ILE A 239 -15.47 6.41 -12.34
C ILE A 239 -14.29 7.01 -11.58
N LEU A 240 -13.70 6.28 -10.63
CA LEU A 240 -12.57 6.75 -9.83
C LEU A 240 -11.34 7.12 -10.70
N LYS A 241 -11.09 6.32 -11.74
CA LYS A 241 -10.04 6.61 -12.71
C LYS A 241 -10.25 7.95 -13.41
N ASN A 242 -11.49 8.24 -13.83
CA ASN A 242 -11.88 9.47 -14.52
C ASN A 242 -11.87 10.68 -13.57
N MET A 243 -12.17 10.51 -12.29
CA MET A 243 -12.03 11.54 -11.25
C MET A 243 -10.55 11.94 -11.03
N GLY A 244 -9.58 11.15 -11.52
CA GLY A 244 -8.16 11.45 -11.38
C GLY A 244 -7.47 10.74 -10.22
N VAL A 245 -8.12 9.76 -9.59
CA VAL A 245 -7.50 8.89 -8.58
C VAL A 245 -6.29 8.19 -9.17
N LYS A 246 -5.16 8.18 -8.46
CA LYS A 246 -3.87 7.67 -8.93
C LYS A 246 -3.47 6.33 -8.32
N PHE A 247 -3.93 6.04 -7.12
CA PHE A 247 -3.69 4.79 -6.40
C PHE A 247 -5.00 4.01 -6.31
N LEU A 248 -5.34 3.33 -7.42
CA LEU A 248 -6.64 2.68 -7.61
C LEU A 248 -6.66 1.28 -6.99
N SER A 249 -7.62 1.00 -6.10
CA SER A 249 -7.87 -0.35 -5.58
C SER A 249 -9.01 -1.03 -6.34
N TYR A 250 -8.75 -2.21 -6.88
CA TYR A 250 -9.78 -3.09 -7.44
C TYR A 250 -9.96 -4.33 -6.56
N GLY A 251 -11.02 -4.36 -5.81
CA GLY A 251 -11.24 -5.39 -4.81
C GLY A 251 -11.60 -4.79 -3.46
N PRO A 252 -11.61 -5.56 -2.40
CA PRO A 252 -10.63 -6.56 -1.93
C PRO A 252 -10.74 -7.94 -2.61
N ASP A 253 -9.74 -8.78 -2.37
CA ASP A 253 -9.57 -10.11 -2.99
C ASP A 253 -10.82 -11.01 -2.84
N TYR A 254 -11.43 -11.06 -1.66
CA TYR A 254 -12.68 -11.81 -1.44
C TYR A 254 -13.84 -11.27 -2.28
N ALA A 255 -13.90 -9.97 -2.56
CA ALA A 255 -14.96 -9.41 -3.40
C ALA A 255 -14.79 -9.83 -4.86
N LEU A 256 -13.56 -9.96 -5.35
CA LEU A 256 -13.28 -10.48 -6.70
C LEU A 256 -13.81 -11.92 -6.84
N LEU A 257 -13.53 -12.78 -5.85
CA LEU A 257 -14.01 -14.16 -5.82
C LEU A 257 -15.55 -14.24 -5.74
N VAL A 258 -16.15 -13.47 -4.82
CA VAL A 258 -17.63 -13.45 -4.64
C VAL A 258 -18.33 -12.95 -5.90
N ASN A 259 -17.82 -11.88 -6.52
CA ASN A 259 -18.41 -11.32 -7.73
C ASN A 259 -18.33 -12.31 -8.90
N SER A 260 -17.19 -12.97 -9.08
CA SER A 260 -17.03 -14.00 -10.12
C SER A 260 -17.95 -15.20 -9.88
N ALA A 261 -18.08 -15.68 -8.65
CA ALA A 261 -18.99 -16.77 -8.29
C ALA A 261 -20.45 -16.41 -8.56
N LYS A 262 -20.87 -15.19 -8.19
CA LYS A 262 -22.23 -14.71 -8.46
C LYS A 262 -22.58 -14.70 -9.95
N ILE A 263 -21.66 -14.27 -10.81
CA ILE A 263 -21.84 -14.30 -12.28
C ILE A 263 -22.16 -15.71 -12.74
N GLY A 264 -21.40 -16.72 -12.30
CA GLY A 264 -21.64 -18.12 -12.65
C GLY A 264 -22.98 -18.65 -12.16
N LEU A 265 -23.35 -18.33 -10.90
CA LEU A 265 -24.63 -18.72 -10.32
C LEU A 265 -25.84 -18.07 -11.03
N ASP A 266 -25.72 -16.80 -11.40
CA ASP A 266 -26.76 -16.08 -12.14
C ASP A 266 -26.97 -16.66 -13.54
N VAL A 267 -25.91 -17.09 -14.21
CA VAL A 267 -26.03 -17.80 -15.50
C VAL A 267 -26.73 -19.14 -15.29
N PHE A 268 -26.29 -19.93 -14.31
CA PHE A 268 -26.91 -21.25 -14.02
C PHE A 268 -28.41 -21.15 -13.69
N SER A 269 -28.81 -20.14 -12.93
CA SER A 269 -30.24 -19.96 -12.53
C SER A 269 -31.18 -19.62 -13.70
N LYS A 270 -30.62 -19.22 -14.87
CA LYS A 270 -31.37 -18.86 -16.07
C LYS A 270 -31.40 -19.98 -17.14
N LEU A 271 -30.68 -21.08 -16.91
CA LEU A 271 -30.69 -22.29 -17.73
C LEU A 271 -31.85 -23.21 -17.34
#